data_f5100bf58dbd6468e929a6e29c8b74f0
#
_entry.id   f5100bf58dbd6468e929a6e29c8b74f0
#
_cell.length_a   1.000
_cell.length_b   1.000
_cell.length_c   1.000
_cell.angle_alpha   90.00
_cell.angle_beta   90.00
_cell.angle_gamma   90.00
#
_symmetry.space_group_name_H-M   'P 1'
#
loop_
_entity.id
_entity.type
_entity.pdbx_description
1 polymer ?
#
loop_
_entity_poly.entity_id
_entity_poly.type
_entity_poly.pdbx_seq_one_letter_code
_entity_poly.pdbx_strand_id
1 'polypeptide(L)'
;NLEKKNIDVKVVFDSDFADGFPSRKIKSWFSSNKKFKKLVEDFKPDVIFVDRTRHFALEASKISIPLIIHLRGNQWKEFVMARETLYKSKEKRIALNKWEEMGEECIQKSKLILPICNHLSDITKEKYLNKKIETLYQGITPENWFQKKGMELKHPCVGILQSATIWDKTKELMILPKILEKMPNVHFYWAGDGVYTDQVLPLLEKYENFHWLGSLEYPNKVREFLTEIDVYALI
;
A
#
# COMPACT_ATOMS: atom_id res chain seq x y z
N ASN A 1 -15.51 4.27 -14.12
CA ASN A 1 -14.79 4.85 -15.28
C ASN A 1 -14.41 3.86 -16.39
N LEU A 2 -14.39 2.55 -16.13
CA LEU A 2 -14.16 1.53 -17.15
C LEU A 2 -15.35 1.38 -18.11
N GLU A 3 -16.57 1.54 -17.60
CA GLU A 3 -17.80 1.54 -18.41
C GLU A 3 -17.79 2.67 -19.47
N LYS A 4 -17.22 3.85 -19.16
CA LYS A 4 -17.07 4.94 -20.12
C LYS A 4 -16.10 4.63 -21.28
N LYS A 5 -15.33 3.55 -21.18
CA LYS A 5 -14.37 3.11 -22.21
C LYS A 5 -14.85 1.88 -22.99
N ASN A 6 -16.12 1.49 -22.86
CA ASN A 6 -16.70 0.28 -23.45
C ASN A 6 -15.91 -1.00 -23.11
N ILE A 7 -15.39 -1.07 -21.88
CA ILE A 7 -14.71 -2.26 -21.37
C ILE A 7 -15.74 -3.03 -20.55
N ASP A 8 -16.03 -4.27 -20.92
CA ASP A 8 -16.88 -5.15 -20.12
C ASP A 8 -16.14 -5.55 -18.85
N VAL A 9 -16.70 -5.18 -17.68
CA VAL A 9 -16.09 -5.39 -16.38
C VAL A 9 -17.03 -6.13 -15.45
N LYS A 10 -16.61 -7.30 -14.98
CA LYS A 10 -17.26 -8.01 -13.88
C LYS A 10 -16.48 -7.78 -12.59
N VAL A 11 -17.10 -7.11 -11.62
CA VAL A 11 -16.53 -6.90 -10.30
C VAL A 11 -17.00 -7.98 -9.35
N VAL A 12 -16.07 -8.57 -8.59
CA VAL A 12 -16.35 -9.55 -7.54
C VAL A 12 -15.59 -9.15 -6.26
N PHE A 13 -16.17 -9.43 -5.09
CA PHE A 13 -15.53 -9.09 -3.82
C PHE A 13 -14.54 -10.18 -3.41
N ASP A 14 -13.40 -9.80 -2.83
CA ASP A 14 -12.37 -10.71 -2.35
C ASP A 14 -12.86 -11.62 -1.21
N SER A 15 -13.76 -11.12 -0.35
CA SER A 15 -14.43 -11.91 0.69
C SER A 15 -15.12 -13.17 0.17
N ASP A 16 -15.52 -13.17 -1.10
CA ASP A 16 -16.15 -14.32 -1.73
C ASP A 16 -15.17 -15.42 -2.11
N PHE A 17 -13.87 -15.08 -2.22
CA PHE A 17 -12.82 -15.93 -2.77
C PHE A 17 -11.67 -16.22 -1.82
N ALA A 18 -11.48 -15.42 -0.79
CA ALA A 18 -10.34 -15.51 0.11
C ALA A 18 -10.75 -15.40 1.57
N ASP A 19 -10.42 -16.38 2.37
CA ASP A 19 -10.56 -16.38 3.84
C ASP A 19 -9.47 -15.55 4.55
N GLY A 20 -9.05 -14.41 3.97
CA GLY A 20 -8.11 -13.46 4.59
C GLY A 20 -6.77 -14.09 4.98
N PHE A 21 -6.08 -14.70 4.05
CA PHE A 21 -4.75 -15.27 4.30
C PHE A 21 -3.65 -14.17 4.39
N PRO A 22 -2.66 -14.31 5.31
CA PRO A 22 -2.62 -15.23 6.41
C PRO A 22 -3.56 -14.78 7.52
N SER A 23 -4.65 -15.48 7.65
CA SER A 23 -5.57 -15.25 8.77
C SER A 23 -5.03 -15.95 10.04
N ARG A 24 -5.52 -15.51 11.20
CA ARG A 24 -5.27 -16.23 12.45
C ARG A 24 -5.84 -17.65 12.45
N LYS A 25 -6.64 -18.00 11.43
CA LYS A 25 -7.26 -19.33 11.27
C LYS A 25 -6.37 -20.19 10.38
N ILE A 26 -5.47 -20.96 10.96
CA ILE A 26 -4.55 -21.89 10.26
C ILE A 26 -5.28 -22.78 9.24
N LYS A 27 -6.52 -23.16 9.52
CA LYS A 27 -7.33 -23.99 8.61
C LYS A 27 -7.53 -23.33 7.23
N SER A 28 -7.60 -22.00 7.15
CA SER A 28 -7.76 -21.30 5.88
C SER A 28 -6.52 -21.37 4.99
N TRP A 29 -5.33 -21.64 5.56
CA TRP A 29 -4.08 -21.75 4.82
C TRP A 29 -4.00 -22.97 3.91
N PHE A 30 -4.80 -23.98 4.20
CA PHE A 30 -4.83 -25.25 3.48
C PHE A 30 -6.12 -25.45 2.67
N SER A 31 -7.05 -24.50 2.73
CA SER A 31 -8.26 -24.58 1.93
C SER A 31 -7.96 -24.31 0.46
N SER A 32 -8.35 -25.26 -0.40
CA SER A 32 -8.30 -25.00 -1.85
C SER A 32 -9.33 -23.95 -2.21
N ASN A 33 -8.94 -22.91 -2.93
CA ASN A 33 -9.86 -21.87 -3.37
C ASN A 33 -10.66 -22.33 -4.60
N LYS A 34 -11.67 -23.21 -4.36
CA LYS A 34 -12.55 -23.74 -5.44
C LYS A 34 -13.32 -22.61 -6.14
N LYS A 35 -13.71 -21.56 -5.41
CA LYS A 35 -14.43 -20.41 -5.97
C LYS A 35 -13.56 -19.63 -6.95
N PHE A 36 -12.27 -19.41 -6.60
CA PHE A 36 -11.35 -18.75 -7.51
C PHE A 36 -11.12 -19.56 -8.78
N LYS A 37 -10.92 -20.86 -8.66
CA LYS A 37 -10.79 -21.74 -9.83
C LYS A 37 -12.02 -21.68 -10.73
N LYS A 38 -13.22 -21.79 -10.14
CA LYS A 38 -14.48 -21.66 -10.88
C LYS A 38 -14.60 -20.31 -11.57
N LEU A 39 -14.23 -19.20 -10.90
CA LEU A 39 -14.23 -17.88 -11.52
C LEU A 39 -13.35 -17.83 -12.78
N VAL A 40 -12.14 -18.42 -12.70
CA VAL A 40 -11.21 -18.47 -13.83
C VAL A 40 -11.74 -19.37 -14.95
N GLU A 41 -12.34 -20.50 -14.61
CA GLU A 41 -12.97 -21.41 -15.58
C GLU A 41 -14.16 -20.76 -16.31
N ASP A 42 -14.98 -20.01 -15.58
CA ASP A 42 -16.14 -19.31 -16.13
C ASP A 42 -15.73 -18.11 -17.01
N PHE A 43 -14.71 -17.34 -16.57
CA PHE A 43 -14.25 -16.13 -17.25
C PHE A 43 -13.27 -16.41 -18.41
N LYS A 44 -12.52 -17.50 -18.32
CA LYS A 44 -11.50 -17.96 -19.31
C LYS A 44 -10.52 -16.85 -19.70
N PRO A 45 -9.81 -16.23 -18.76
CA PRO A 45 -8.88 -15.15 -19.07
C PRO A 45 -7.66 -15.66 -19.85
N ASP A 46 -7.13 -14.85 -20.77
CA ASP A 46 -5.86 -15.10 -21.46
C ASP A 46 -4.65 -14.81 -20.58
N VAL A 47 -4.82 -13.95 -19.57
CA VAL A 47 -3.79 -13.53 -18.62
C VAL A 47 -4.41 -13.18 -17.27
N ILE A 48 -3.67 -13.45 -16.19
CA ILE A 48 -4.04 -13.05 -14.84
C ILE A 48 -3.05 -12.00 -14.36
N PHE A 49 -3.56 -10.81 -14.05
CA PHE A 49 -2.78 -9.72 -13.44
C PHE A 49 -3.13 -9.62 -11.95
N VAL A 50 -2.12 -9.65 -11.09
CA VAL A 50 -2.32 -9.53 -9.63
C VAL A 50 -1.49 -8.40 -9.04
N ASP A 51 -2.11 -7.67 -8.13
CA ASP A 51 -1.45 -6.64 -7.35
C ASP A 51 -0.88 -7.28 -6.07
N ARG A 52 0.44 -7.39 -5.99
CA ARG A 52 1.21 -8.02 -4.92
C ARG A 52 1.18 -9.57 -4.91
N THR A 53 2.14 -10.14 -4.19
CA THR A 53 2.31 -11.60 -4.02
C THR A 53 1.49 -12.12 -2.84
N ARG A 54 0.16 -12.00 -2.89
CA ARG A 54 -0.74 -12.48 -1.83
C ARG A 54 -1.51 -13.73 -2.27
N HIS A 55 -2.52 -14.11 -1.50
CA HIS A 55 -3.31 -15.33 -1.70
C HIS A 55 -3.88 -15.49 -3.12
N PHE A 56 -4.33 -14.42 -3.78
CA PHE A 56 -4.78 -14.51 -5.18
C PHE A 56 -3.64 -14.85 -6.14
N ALA A 57 -2.45 -14.28 -5.92
CA ALA A 57 -1.27 -14.63 -6.70
C ALA A 57 -0.89 -16.10 -6.53
N LEU A 58 -0.98 -16.63 -5.30
CA LEU A 58 -0.74 -18.05 -5.03
C LEU A 58 -1.73 -18.95 -5.76
N GLU A 59 -3.02 -18.64 -5.72
CA GLU A 59 -4.02 -19.45 -6.43
C GLU A 59 -3.86 -19.32 -7.96
N ALA A 60 -3.56 -18.12 -8.47
CA ALA A 60 -3.26 -17.90 -9.87
C ALA A 60 -2.00 -18.65 -10.34
N SER A 61 -0.97 -18.74 -9.48
CA SER A 61 0.28 -19.44 -9.79
C SER A 61 0.12 -20.97 -9.96
N LYS A 62 -1.01 -21.53 -9.50
CA LYS A 62 -1.36 -22.95 -9.63
C LYS A 62 -2.12 -23.27 -10.93
N ILE A 63 -2.41 -22.27 -11.73
CA ILE A 63 -3.18 -22.37 -12.98
C ILE A 63 -2.22 -22.15 -14.15
N SER A 64 -2.45 -22.82 -15.28
CA SER A 64 -1.59 -22.74 -16.48
C SER A 64 -1.75 -21.46 -17.31
N ILE A 65 -2.50 -20.48 -16.81
CA ILE A 65 -2.66 -19.17 -17.45
C ILE A 65 -1.48 -18.26 -17.06
N PRO A 66 -0.94 -17.45 -18.01
CA PRO A 66 0.15 -16.53 -17.73
C PRO A 66 -0.15 -15.60 -16.57
N LEU A 67 0.71 -15.59 -15.54
CA LEU A 67 0.59 -14.74 -14.37
C LEU A 67 1.52 -13.53 -14.49
N ILE A 68 0.96 -12.34 -14.31
CA ILE A 68 1.69 -11.07 -14.21
C ILE A 68 1.55 -10.57 -12.78
N ILE A 69 2.67 -10.22 -12.15
CA ILE A 69 2.69 -9.69 -10.77
C ILE A 69 3.12 -8.23 -10.79
N HIS A 70 2.31 -7.37 -10.21
CA HIS A 70 2.65 -5.97 -9.95
C HIS A 70 3.20 -5.83 -8.53
N LEU A 71 4.45 -5.34 -8.40
CA LEU A 71 5.09 -5.10 -7.11
C LEU A 71 4.99 -3.61 -6.75
N ARG A 72 4.25 -3.28 -5.69
CA ARG A 72 4.02 -1.91 -5.22
C ARG A 72 4.94 -1.44 -4.10
N GLY A 73 5.80 -2.33 -3.61
CA GLY A 73 6.73 -2.04 -2.52
C GLY A 73 7.82 -3.08 -2.43
N ASN A 74 8.86 -2.76 -1.67
CA ASN A 74 9.96 -3.67 -1.38
C ASN A 74 9.51 -4.71 -0.33
N GLN A 75 8.79 -5.75 -0.78
CA GLN A 75 8.25 -6.78 0.11
C GLN A 75 9.32 -7.48 0.96
N TRP A 76 10.54 -7.62 0.45
CA TRP A 76 11.65 -8.24 1.20
C TRP A 76 12.04 -7.40 2.42
N LYS A 77 12.16 -6.08 2.22
CA LYS A 77 12.40 -5.13 3.32
C LYS A 77 11.20 -5.09 4.26
N GLU A 78 9.98 -5.10 3.74
CA GLU A 78 8.76 -5.14 4.53
C GLU A 78 8.70 -6.38 5.44
N PHE A 79 9.14 -7.56 4.97
CA PHE A 79 9.20 -8.78 5.79
C PHE A 79 10.24 -8.69 6.91
N VAL A 80 11.42 -8.14 6.62
CA VAL A 80 12.45 -7.91 7.66
C VAL A 80 11.90 -7.02 8.76
N MET A 81 11.32 -5.89 8.39
CA MET A 81 10.76 -4.90 9.32
C MET A 81 9.57 -5.47 10.10
N ALA A 82 8.70 -6.24 9.44
CA ALA A 82 7.56 -6.89 10.09
C ALA A 82 8.01 -7.87 11.18
N ARG A 83 9.12 -8.59 11.00
CA ARG A 83 9.69 -9.47 12.03
C ARG A 83 10.12 -8.71 13.28
N GLU A 84 10.62 -7.50 13.09
CA GLU A 84 11.13 -6.65 14.18
C GLU A 84 10.02 -5.87 14.91
N THR A 85 8.86 -5.71 14.27
CA THR A 85 7.77 -4.87 14.78
C THR A 85 6.52 -5.67 15.14
N LEU A 86 5.70 -6.00 14.16
CA LEU A 86 4.35 -6.56 14.36
C LEU A 86 4.34 -8.09 14.58
N TYR A 87 5.35 -8.80 14.07
CA TYR A 87 5.39 -10.26 14.02
C TYR A 87 6.43 -10.85 14.99
N LYS A 88 6.47 -10.36 16.23
CA LYS A 88 7.43 -10.79 17.26
C LYS A 88 7.10 -12.15 17.89
N SER A 89 5.83 -12.52 18.02
CA SER A 89 5.46 -13.81 18.61
C SER A 89 5.77 -14.96 17.65
N LYS A 90 5.96 -16.16 18.21
CA LYS A 90 6.30 -17.37 17.45
C LYS A 90 5.24 -17.69 16.39
N GLU A 91 3.97 -17.61 16.76
CA GLU A 91 2.84 -17.88 15.86
C GLU A 91 2.79 -16.89 14.69
N LYS A 92 2.99 -15.60 14.99
CA LYS A 92 3.02 -14.56 13.97
C LYS A 92 4.21 -14.74 13.02
N ARG A 93 5.38 -15.15 13.53
CA ARG A 93 6.56 -15.43 12.70
C ARG A 93 6.32 -16.60 11.75
N ILE A 94 5.63 -17.64 12.17
CA ILE A 94 5.24 -18.77 11.30
C ILE A 94 4.37 -18.23 10.14
N ALA A 95 3.38 -17.41 10.43
CA ALA A 95 2.52 -16.80 9.41
C ALA A 95 3.32 -15.93 8.43
N LEU A 96 4.25 -15.12 8.93
CA LEU A 96 5.09 -14.25 8.11
C LEU A 96 6.02 -15.05 7.20
N ASN A 97 6.66 -16.10 7.72
CA ASN A 97 7.51 -16.99 6.93
C ASN A 97 6.71 -17.67 5.82
N LYS A 98 5.49 -18.10 6.13
CA LYS A 98 4.62 -18.68 5.10
C LYS A 98 4.24 -17.67 4.02
N TRP A 99 4.05 -16.42 4.37
CA TRP A 99 3.82 -15.34 3.41
C TRP A 99 5.02 -15.10 2.49
N GLU A 100 6.21 -15.11 3.07
CA GLU A 100 7.45 -14.96 2.31
C GLU A 100 7.64 -16.12 1.32
N GLU A 101 7.46 -17.38 1.77
CA GLU A 101 7.49 -18.57 0.91
C GLU A 101 6.49 -18.48 -0.24
N MET A 102 5.25 -18.07 0.04
CA MET A 102 4.23 -17.89 -0.98
C MET A 102 4.58 -16.80 -1.98
N GLY A 103 5.11 -15.68 -1.49
CA GLY A 103 5.56 -14.58 -2.34
C GLY A 103 6.62 -15.04 -3.32
N GLU A 104 7.59 -15.81 -2.83
CA GLU A 104 8.65 -16.39 -3.63
C GLU A 104 8.09 -17.37 -4.69
N GLU A 105 7.20 -18.28 -4.29
CA GLU A 105 6.55 -19.22 -5.22
C GLU A 105 5.81 -18.49 -6.33
N CYS A 106 5.06 -17.42 -5.99
CA CYS A 106 4.33 -16.61 -6.98
C CYS A 106 5.28 -15.95 -7.98
N ILE A 107 6.38 -15.34 -7.49
CA ILE A 107 7.39 -14.71 -8.33
C ILE A 107 8.04 -15.73 -9.26
N GLN A 108 8.43 -16.89 -8.74
CA GLN A 108 9.06 -17.95 -9.53
C GLN A 108 8.14 -18.47 -10.64
N LYS A 109 6.84 -18.53 -10.41
CA LYS A 109 5.85 -18.99 -11.41
C LYS A 109 5.33 -17.88 -12.33
N SER A 110 5.59 -16.61 -11.99
CA SER A 110 5.13 -15.51 -12.83
C SER A 110 5.84 -15.46 -14.19
N LYS A 111 5.11 -15.04 -15.22
CA LYS A 111 5.63 -14.82 -16.57
C LYS A 111 6.29 -13.45 -16.70
N LEU A 112 5.80 -12.47 -15.97
CA LEU A 112 6.26 -11.08 -15.98
C LEU A 112 6.09 -10.48 -14.58
N ILE A 113 7.09 -9.69 -14.17
CA ILE A 113 7.04 -8.91 -12.93
C ILE A 113 7.07 -7.43 -13.30
N LEU A 114 6.16 -6.65 -12.72
CA LEU A 114 6.00 -5.23 -12.98
C LEU A 114 6.20 -4.43 -11.69
N PRO A 115 7.44 -4.08 -11.33
CA PRO A 115 7.68 -3.17 -10.22
C PRO A 115 7.19 -1.75 -10.51
N ILE A 116 6.70 -1.06 -9.46
CA ILE A 116 6.07 0.26 -9.57
C ILE A 116 7.03 1.40 -9.95
N CYS A 117 8.35 1.21 -9.78
CA CYS A 117 9.36 2.22 -10.08
C CYS A 117 10.71 1.56 -10.44
N ASN A 118 11.61 2.34 -11.03
CA ASN A 118 12.93 1.85 -11.44
C ASN A 118 13.75 1.31 -10.26
N HIS A 119 13.76 2.00 -9.11
CA HIS A 119 14.44 1.53 -7.92
C HIS A 119 14.01 0.11 -7.51
N LEU A 120 12.71 -0.16 -7.52
CA LEU A 120 12.20 -1.49 -7.19
C LEU A 120 12.47 -2.50 -8.32
N SER A 121 12.50 -2.05 -9.58
CA SER A 121 12.93 -2.86 -10.72
C SER A 121 14.37 -3.35 -10.56
N ASP A 122 15.27 -2.46 -10.18
CA ASP A 122 16.70 -2.80 -10.01
C ASP A 122 16.89 -3.82 -8.89
N ILE A 123 16.26 -3.60 -7.72
CA ILE A 123 16.24 -4.58 -6.62
C ILE A 123 15.68 -5.93 -7.08
N THR A 124 14.61 -5.91 -7.90
CA THR A 124 13.98 -7.15 -8.36
C THR A 124 14.86 -7.88 -9.37
N LYS A 125 15.53 -7.18 -10.28
CA LYS A 125 16.47 -7.74 -11.27
C LYS A 125 17.67 -8.38 -10.60
N GLU A 126 18.22 -7.75 -9.57
CA GLU A 126 19.33 -8.32 -8.77
C GLU A 126 18.95 -9.67 -8.13
N LYS A 127 17.69 -9.81 -7.69
CA LYS A 127 17.20 -11.03 -7.05
C LYS A 127 16.80 -12.14 -8.04
N TYR A 128 16.33 -11.76 -9.23
CA TYR A 128 15.71 -12.68 -10.18
C TYR A 128 16.27 -12.48 -11.61
N LEU A 129 17.52 -12.89 -11.81
CA LEU A 129 18.28 -12.69 -13.05
C LEU A 129 17.61 -13.27 -14.31
N ASN A 130 16.82 -14.34 -14.15
CA ASN A 130 16.19 -15.06 -15.24
C ASN A 130 14.69 -14.70 -15.44
N LYS A 131 14.19 -13.64 -14.79
CA LYS A 131 12.81 -13.19 -14.89
C LYS A 131 12.69 -12.02 -15.85
N LYS A 132 11.57 -11.97 -16.58
CA LYS A 132 11.20 -10.78 -17.32
C LYS A 132 10.65 -9.74 -16.33
N ILE A 133 11.32 -8.58 -16.25
CA ILE A 133 10.99 -7.50 -15.32
C ILE A 133 10.94 -6.20 -16.10
N GLU A 134 9.80 -5.52 -16.03
CA GLU A 134 9.54 -4.24 -16.67
C GLU A 134 8.94 -3.27 -15.65
N THR A 135 9.32 -2.00 -15.68
CA THR A 135 8.73 -1.01 -14.77
C THR A 135 7.34 -0.61 -15.23
N LEU A 136 6.35 -0.70 -14.32
CA LEU A 136 5.00 -0.18 -14.51
C LEU A 136 4.70 0.89 -13.47
N TYR A 137 4.82 2.16 -13.84
CA TYR A 137 4.50 3.27 -12.94
C TYR A 137 3.01 3.30 -12.61
N GLN A 138 2.70 3.60 -11.36
CA GLN A 138 1.32 3.83 -10.96
C GLN A 138 0.84 5.16 -11.54
N GLY A 139 -0.25 5.11 -12.27
CA GLY A 139 -0.90 6.29 -12.81
C GLY A 139 -1.81 6.97 -11.79
N ILE A 140 -2.20 8.19 -12.12
CA ILE A 140 -3.26 8.94 -11.45
C ILE A 140 -4.39 9.18 -12.47
N THR A 141 -5.56 9.55 -11.98
CA THR A 141 -6.67 10.04 -12.81
C THR A 141 -6.56 11.56 -12.87
N PRO A 142 -5.99 12.15 -13.94
CA PRO A 142 -5.67 13.59 -13.98
C PRO A 142 -6.90 14.47 -13.74
N GLU A 143 -8.08 14.01 -14.17
CA GLU A 143 -9.35 14.71 -14.01
C GLU A 143 -9.74 14.96 -12.54
N ASN A 144 -9.15 14.20 -11.62
CA ASN A 144 -9.34 14.40 -10.19
C ASN A 144 -8.43 15.49 -9.60
N TRP A 145 -7.40 15.92 -10.35
CA TRP A 145 -6.35 16.82 -9.85
C TRP A 145 -6.37 18.15 -10.61
N PHE A 146 -7.15 19.07 -10.13
CA PHE A 146 -7.28 20.41 -10.64
C PHE A 146 -7.32 21.41 -9.49
N GLN A 147 -6.86 22.62 -9.73
CA GLN A 147 -6.89 23.68 -8.72
C GLN A 147 -8.34 24.07 -8.41
N LYS A 148 -8.67 24.13 -7.13
CA LYS A 148 -9.97 24.49 -6.59
C LYS A 148 -9.73 25.31 -5.31
N LYS A 149 -10.79 25.89 -4.73
CA LYS A 149 -10.73 26.46 -3.38
C LYS A 149 -10.17 25.44 -2.41
N GLY A 150 -9.13 25.79 -1.66
CA GLY A 150 -8.49 24.96 -0.65
C GLY A 150 -9.30 24.88 0.65
N MET A 151 -8.72 24.26 1.64
CA MET A 151 -9.23 24.24 3.02
C MET A 151 -8.97 25.60 3.68
N GLU A 152 -9.69 25.92 4.75
CA GLU A 152 -9.36 27.06 5.59
C GLU A 152 -8.26 26.67 6.59
N LEU A 153 -7.01 27.01 6.25
CA LEU A 153 -5.84 26.75 7.09
C LEU A 153 -5.22 28.07 7.54
N LYS A 154 -4.43 28.03 8.64
CA LYS A 154 -3.62 29.17 9.08
C LYS A 154 -2.27 29.13 8.38
N HIS A 155 -1.79 30.30 7.92
CA HIS A 155 -0.56 30.46 7.18
C HIS A 155 0.50 31.27 7.96
N PRO A 156 1.80 31.10 7.65
CA PRO A 156 2.35 30.13 6.70
C PRO A 156 2.19 28.69 7.22
N CYS A 157 2.00 27.73 6.28
CA CYS A 157 1.77 26.36 6.71
C CYS A 157 2.53 25.29 5.90
N VAL A 158 2.82 24.20 6.60
CA VAL A 158 3.42 22.98 6.05
C VAL A 158 2.41 21.85 6.15
N GLY A 159 2.14 21.17 5.05
CA GLY A 159 1.27 20.01 5.00
C GLY A 159 2.05 18.70 4.92
N ILE A 160 1.61 17.71 5.70
CA ILE A 160 2.12 16.35 5.71
C ILE A 160 0.94 15.43 5.42
N LEU A 161 1.03 14.66 4.33
CA LEU A 161 0.02 13.68 3.95
C LEU A 161 0.63 12.28 4.10
N GLN A 162 0.43 11.67 5.26
CA GLN A 162 1.07 10.41 5.60
C GLN A 162 0.21 9.54 6.50
N SER A 163 -0.02 8.30 6.07
CA SER A 163 -0.69 7.28 6.89
C SER A 163 0.21 6.79 8.03
N ALA A 164 -0.38 6.57 9.21
CA ALA A 164 0.27 5.97 10.39
C ALA A 164 0.05 4.45 10.48
N THR A 165 0.02 3.74 9.36
CA THR A 165 -0.19 2.29 9.31
C THR A 165 1.13 1.48 9.28
N ILE A 166 2.25 2.11 8.95
CA ILE A 166 3.58 1.49 8.87
C ILE A 166 4.51 2.24 9.83
N TRP A 167 5.02 1.53 10.86
CA TRP A 167 5.82 2.13 11.91
C TRP A 167 7.04 2.92 11.39
N ASP A 168 7.78 2.35 10.46
CA ASP A 168 8.99 2.99 9.95
C ASP A 168 8.75 4.33 9.24
N LYS A 169 7.57 4.51 8.66
CA LYS A 169 7.16 5.80 8.12
C LYS A 169 6.63 6.71 9.23
N THR A 170 5.84 6.14 10.14
CA THR A 170 5.20 6.91 11.23
C THR A 170 6.22 7.48 12.21
N LYS A 171 7.28 6.72 12.53
CA LYS A 171 8.34 7.19 13.45
C LYS A 171 9.08 8.43 12.94
N GLU A 172 9.09 8.69 11.64
CA GLU A 172 9.71 9.90 11.06
C GLU A 172 9.00 11.18 11.55
N LEU A 173 7.69 11.10 11.85
CA LEU A 173 6.95 12.21 12.46
C LEU A 173 7.50 12.60 13.85
N MET A 174 8.24 11.73 14.52
CA MET A 174 8.85 12.02 15.82
C MET A 174 9.97 13.09 15.77
N ILE A 175 10.38 13.51 14.59
CA ILE A 175 11.27 14.67 14.41
C ILE A 175 10.55 16.00 14.58
N LEU A 176 9.22 16.03 14.34
CA LEU A 176 8.41 17.24 14.31
C LEU A 176 8.49 18.07 15.60
N PRO A 177 8.51 17.52 16.84
CA PRO A 177 8.66 18.33 18.06
C PRO A 177 9.80 19.34 17.98
N LYS A 178 10.97 18.92 17.51
CA LYS A 178 12.14 19.79 17.37
C LYS A 178 11.97 20.88 16.31
N ILE A 179 11.15 20.61 15.30
CA ILE A 179 10.85 21.54 14.21
C ILE A 179 9.81 22.55 14.67
N LEU A 180 8.75 22.08 15.33
CA LEU A 180 7.67 22.92 15.86
C LEU A 180 8.20 23.96 16.85
N GLU A 181 9.12 23.57 17.74
CA GLU A 181 9.79 24.49 18.68
C GLU A 181 10.63 25.57 17.99
N LYS A 182 11.28 25.22 16.87
CA LYS A 182 12.12 26.16 16.12
C LYS A 182 11.34 27.07 15.19
N MET A 183 10.13 26.70 14.84
CA MET A 183 9.28 27.40 13.84
C MET A 183 7.89 27.72 14.45
N PRO A 184 7.81 28.46 15.58
CA PRO A 184 6.55 28.68 16.28
C PRO A 184 5.50 29.45 15.47
N ASN A 185 5.94 30.21 14.47
CA ASN A 185 5.07 31.03 13.60
C ASN A 185 4.64 30.30 12.32
N VAL A 186 5.00 29.01 12.15
CA VAL A 186 4.61 28.17 11.01
C VAL A 186 3.68 27.09 11.51
N HIS A 187 2.52 26.94 10.86
CA HIS A 187 1.54 25.93 11.20
C HIS A 187 1.83 24.62 10.45
N PHE A 188 1.79 23.50 11.16
CA PHE A 188 2.03 22.17 10.60
C PHE A 188 0.75 21.36 10.65
N TYR A 189 0.29 20.91 9.48
CA TYR A 189 -0.92 20.13 9.34
C TYR A 189 -0.58 18.70 8.94
N TRP A 190 -0.95 17.73 9.79
CA TRP A 190 -0.82 16.32 9.46
C TRP A 190 -2.17 15.75 9.07
N ALA A 191 -2.28 15.32 7.80
CA ALA A 191 -3.39 14.56 7.26
C ALA A 191 -3.00 13.09 7.15
N GLY A 192 -3.60 12.25 7.99
CA GLY A 192 -3.34 10.82 8.05
C GLY A 192 -3.79 10.22 9.36
N ASP A 193 -3.93 8.89 9.36
CA ASP A 193 -4.37 8.10 10.50
C ASP A 193 -3.83 6.67 10.37
N GLY A 194 -3.94 5.85 11.42
CA GLY A 194 -3.56 4.45 11.42
C GLY A 194 -3.27 3.90 12.80
N VAL A 195 -2.85 2.65 12.84
CA VAL A 195 -2.62 1.89 14.08
C VAL A 195 -1.51 2.45 15.00
N TYR A 196 -0.72 3.38 14.49
CA TYR A 196 0.38 4.01 15.24
C TYR A 196 0.10 5.48 15.57
N THR A 197 -1.08 6.01 15.25
CA THR A 197 -1.46 7.40 15.55
C THR A 197 -1.32 7.70 17.04
N ASP A 198 -1.83 6.85 17.91
CA ASP A 198 -1.78 7.00 19.37
C ASP A 198 -0.36 7.03 19.95
N GLN A 199 0.65 6.58 19.21
CA GLN A 199 2.05 6.61 19.64
C GLN A 199 2.76 7.92 19.30
N VAL A 200 2.25 8.66 18.32
CA VAL A 200 2.89 9.89 17.81
C VAL A 200 2.08 11.13 18.15
N LEU A 201 0.77 11.08 18.05
CA LEU A 201 -0.11 12.23 18.23
C LEU A 201 0.08 12.93 19.60
N PRO A 202 0.17 12.23 20.76
CA PRO A 202 0.38 12.88 22.04
C PRO A 202 1.69 13.66 22.17
N LEU A 203 2.68 13.37 21.31
CA LEU A 203 3.95 14.09 21.28
C LEU A 203 3.84 15.42 20.53
N LEU A 204 2.85 15.54 19.64
CA LEU A 204 2.69 16.65 18.70
C LEU A 204 1.56 17.60 19.09
N GLU A 205 0.43 17.11 19.58
CA GLU A 205 -0.76 17.91 19.87
C GLU A 205 -0.61 18.92 21.02
N LYS A 206 0.48 18.81 21.78
CA LYS A 206 0.84 19.81 22.80
C LYS A 206 1.38 21.13 22.22
N TYR A 207 1.70 21.16 20.92
CA TYR A 207 2.21 22.35 20.24
C TYR A 207 1.06 23.10 19.56
N GLU A 208 0.88 24.39 19.85
CA GLU A 208 -0.20 25.23 19.31
C GLU A 208 -0.15 25.39 17.79
N ASN A 209 1.04 25.26 17.19
CA ASN A 209 1.26 25.33 15.76
C ASN A 209 1.19 23.97 15.06
N PHE A 210 0.80 22.90 15.76
CA PHE A 210 0.53 21.59 15.16
C PHE A 210 -0.98 21.33 15.07
N HIS A 211 -1.42 20.76 13.95
CA HIS A 211 -2.83 20.46 13.68
C HIS A 211 -2.96 19.09 13.05
N TRP A 212 -3.67 18.18 13.72
CA TRP A 212 -4.01 16.89 13.16
C TRP A 212 -5.38 16.93 12.48
N LEU A 213 -5.46 16.51 11.22
CA LEU A 213 -6.68 16.53 10.42
C LEU A 213 -7.34 15.14 10.31
N GLY A 214 -6.69 14.09 10.84
CA GLY A 214 -7.15 12.73 10.63
C GLY A 214 -7.02 12.27 9.18
N SER A 215 -7.75 11.23 8.82
CA SER A 215 -7.85 10.76 7.43
C SER A 215 -8.70 11.70 6.59
N LEU A 216 -8.22 12.09 5.42
CA LEU A 216 -8.95 12.91 4.46
C LEU A 216 -9.64 12.04 3.41
N GLU A 217 -10.89 12.39 3.06
CA GLU A 217 -11.62 11.75 1.96
C GLU A 217 -10.90 11.96 0.63
N TYR A 218 -10.59 10.85 -0.03
CA TYR A 218 -9.95 10.84 -1.33
C TYR A 218 -11.00 10.83 -2.47
N PRO A 219 -10.83 11.59 -3.55
CA PRO A 219 -9.74 12.53 -3.82
C PRO A 219 -10.02 13.97 -3.37
N ASN A 220 -11.26 14.30 -2.98
CA ASN A 220 -11.75 15.67 -2.84
C ASN A 220 -11.05 16.43 -1.72
N LYS A 221 -11.08 15.90 -0.50
CA LYS A 221 -10.46 16.56 0.67
C LYS A 221 -8.92 16.56 0.58
N VAL A 222 -8.34 15.51 0.01
CA VAL A 222 -6.89 15.49 -0.25
C VAL A 222 -6.49 16.59 -1.23
N ARG A 223 -7.28 16.81 -2.29
CA ARG A 223 -7.05 17.89 -3.24
C ARG A 223 -7.20 19.27 -2.60
N GLU A 224 -8.27 19.51 -1.82
CA GLU A 224 -8.47 20.76 -1.08
C GLU A 224 -7.29 21.06 -0.16
N PHE A 225 -6.79 20.06 0.55
CA PHE A 225 -5.62 20.16 1.41
C PHE A 225 -4.36 20.52 0.62
N LEU A 226 -4.06 19.77 -0.45
CA LEU A 226 -2.87 20.02 -1.28
C LEU A 226 -2.93 21.35 -2.03
N THR A 227 -4.12 21.90 -2.27
CA THR A 227 -4.30 23.21 -2.89
C THR A 227 -3.98 24.35 -1.92
N GLU A 228 -4.22 24.14 -0.62
CA GLU A 228 -4.11 25.20 0.39
C GLU A 228 -2.74 25.31 1.03
N ILE A 229 -2.03 24.20 1.22
CA ILE A 229 -0.74 24.22 1.90
C ILE A 229 0.32 25.01 1.11
N ASP A 230 1.16 25.79 1.81
CA ASP A 230 2.27 26.52 1.21
C ASP A 230 3.44 25.61 0.84
N VAL A 231 3.69 24.60 1.67
CA VAL A 231 4.79 23.63 1.49
C VAL A 231 4.27 22.22 1.78
N TYR A 232 4.53 21.28 0.90
CA TYR A 232 4.33 19.86 1.15
C TYR A 232 5.61 19.24 1.69
N ALA A 233 5.56 18.70 2.90
CA ALA A 233 6.67 17.94 3.48
C ALA A 233 6.46 16.44 3.29
N LEU A 234 7.41 15.81 2.63
CA LEU A 234 7.52 14.35 2.55
C LEU A 234 8.57 13.93 3.58
N ILE A 235 8.13 13.17 4.60
CA ILE A 235 8.96 12.69 5.69
C ILE A 235 9.17 11.19 5.54
#